data_e45551e94fbe4d4b55cbb1b084c297ab
#
_entry.id   e45551e94fbe4d4b55cbb1b084c297ab
#
_cell.length_a   1.000
_cell.length_b   1.000
_cell.length_c   1.000
_cell.angle_alpha   90.00
_cell.angle_beta   90.00
_cell.angle_gamma   90.00
#
_symmetry.space_group_name_H-M   'P 1'
#
loop_
_entity.id
_entity.type
_entity.pdbx_description
1 polymer ?
#
loop_
_entity_poly.entity_id
_entity_poly.type
_entity_poly.pdbx_seq_one_letter_code
_entity_poly.pdbx_strand_id
1 'polypeptide(L)'
;MLILKNRLKARSADEGRARNQRLDYQPPAKPGWVPTPVPISWKNTRQQPTASPIPEVDLVENCQDLQESLLALTGKYSLDSFTIATSDGLVFASSGSDTAQDDAAKYCRKYDIRESAGVALFSMSHKGSELTGIIRSTGIITGEIQKHIESDTKDILNRWI
;
A
#
# COMPACT_ATOMS: atom_id res chain seq x y z
N MET A 1 -0.36 54.17 -21.43
CA MET A 1 -1.63 53.48 -21.64
C MET A 1 -1.51 52.64 -22.93
N LEU A 2 -1.03 51.42 -22.85
CA LEU A 2 -0.77 50.55 -24.00
C LEU A 2 -1.50 49.24 -23.80
N ILE A 3 -2.53 49.07 -24.61
CA ILE A 3 -3.40 47.89 -24.62
C ILE A 3 -2.75 46.84 -25.52
N LEU A 4 -2.25 45.75 -24.94
CA LEU A 4 -1.76 44.58 -25.67
C LEU A 4 -2.93 43.63 -25.94
N LYS A 5 -3.40 43.62 -27.17
CA LYS A 5 -4.36 42.67 -27.73
C LYS A 5 -3.63 41.34 -28.00
N ASN A 6 -3.82 40.32 -27.15
CA ASN A 6 -3.39 38.95 -27.45
C ASN A 6 -4.39 38.28 -28.40
N ARG A 7 -3.93 38.06 -29.63
CA ARG A 7 -4.59 37.28 -30.68
C ARG A 7 -4.60 35.79 -30.28
N LEU A 8 -5.78 35.26 -29.99
CA LEU A 8 -6.06 33.83 -29.99
C LEU A 8 -6.00 33.30 -31.41
N LYS A 9 -5.01 32.49 -31.73
CA LYS A 9 -4.88 31.78 -32.98
C LYS A 9 -5.49 30.40 -32.82
N ALA A 10 -6.73 30.25 -33.29
CA ALA A 10 -7.38 28.97 -33.45
C ALA A 10 -6.56 28.10 -34.42
N ARG A 11 -6.09 26.94 -33.96
CA ARG A 11 -5.57 25.88 -34.82
C ARG A 11 -6.65 24.85 -35.04
N SER A 12 -7.02 24.78 -36.29
CA SER A 12 -7.86 23.83 -37.00
C SER A 12 -7.57 22.40 -36.63
N ALA A 13 -8.67 21.69 -36.38
CA ALA A 13 -8.72 20.23 -36.26
C ALA A 13 -8.37 19.59 -37.60
N ASP A 14 -7.36 18.75 -37.61
CA ASP A 14 -7.09 17.85 -38.74
C ASP A 14 -7.60 16.45 -38.36
N GLU A 15 -8.62 16.05 -39.10
CA GLU A 15 -9.28 14.76 -38.97
C GLU A 15 -8.41 13.67 -39.62
N GLY A 16 -7.57 13.03 -38.81
CA GLY A 16 -6.88 11.79 -39.15
C GLY A 16 -7.78 10.56 -38.93
N ARG A 17 -8.67 10.31 -39.88
CA ARG A 17 -9.52 9.14 -39.95
C ARG A 17 -8.69 7.89 -40.30
N ALA A 18 -8.02 7.29 -39.33
CA ALA A 18 -7.35 6.01 -39.53
C ALA A 18 -8.43 4.91 -39.60
N ARG A 19 -8.67 4.47 -40.85
CA ARG A 19 -9.43 3.24 -41.13
C ARG A 19 -8.73 2.04 -40.48
N ASN A 20 -9.28 1.52 -39.40
CA ASN A 20 -8.99 0.18 -38.89
C ASN A 20 -9.49 -0.85 -39.93
N GLN A 21 -8.64 -1.22 -40.87
CA GLN A 21 -8.81 -2.45 -41.61
C GLN A 21 -8.48 -3.60 -40.65
N ARG A 22 -9.51 -4.18 -40.07
CA ARG A 22 -9.41 -5.54 -39.49
C ARG A 22 -9.07 -6.48 -40.65
N LEU A 23 -7.83 -6.86 -40.70
CA LEU A 23 -7.40 -8.04 -41.46
C LEU A 23 -7.97 -9.24 -40.71
N ASP A 24 -9.06 -9.80 -41.22
CA ASP A 24 -9.57 -11.11 -40.82
C ASP A 24 -8.52 -12.16 -41.16
N TYR A 25 -7.58 -12.37 -40.23
CA TYR A 25 -6.64 -13.48 -40.30
C TYR A 25 -7.40 -14.76 -39.95
N GLN A 26 -7.84 -15.48 -40.98
CA GLN A 26 -8.37 -16.82 -40.86
C GLN A 26 -7.20 -17.80 -40.99
N PRO A 27 -6.74 -18.42 -39.89
CA PRO A 27 -5.64 -19.39 -39.97
C PRO A 27 -6.15 -20.61 -40.75
N PRO A 28 -5.30 -21.21 -41.62
CA PRO A 28 -5.68 -22.39 -42.40
C PRO A 28 -6.00 -23.54 -41.44
N ALA A 29 -7.20 -24.13 -41.64
CA ALA A 29 -7.62 -25.30 -40.91
C ALA A 29 -6.63 -26.46 -41.13
N LYS A 30 -5.91 -26.87 -40.09
CA LYS A 30 -5.07 -28.06 -40.08
C LYS A 30 -6.00 -29.27 -40.06
N PRO A 31 -5.99 -30.15 -41.11
CA PRO A 31 -6.77 -31.35 -41.08
C PRO A 31 -6.19 -32.34 -40.06
N GLY A 32 -7.00 -32.79 -39.13
CA GLY A 32 -6.70 -33.95 -38.30
C GLY A 32 -6.55 -33.75 -36.81
N TRP A 33 -6.85 -32.55 -36.25
CA TRP A 33 -6.86 -32.40 -34.80
C TRP A 33 -8.27 -32.57 -34.24
N VAL A 34 -8.59 -33.77 -33.73
CA VAL A 34 -9.80 -34.04 -32.97
C VAL A 34 -9.46 -33.73 -31.52
N PRO A 35 -10.05 -32.69 -30.92
CA PRO A 35 -9.83 -32.42 -29.49
C PRO A 35 -10.48 -33.54 -28.68
N THR A 36 -9.66 -34.40 -28.09
CA THR A 36 -10.12 -35.31 -27.04
C THR A 36 -10.61 -34.46 -25.86
N PRO A 37 -11.85 -34.65 -25.40
CA PRO A 37 -12.33 -33.95 -24.21
C PRO A 37 -11.54 -34.47 -22.99
N VAL A 38 -10.60 -33.68 -22.53
CA VAL A 38 -9.97 -33.91 -21.23
C VAL A 38 -11.02 -33.59 -20.18
N PRO A 39 -11.40 -34.52 -19.31
CA PRO A 39 -12.30 -34.20 -18.22
C PRO A 39 -11.58 -33.22 -17.29
N ILE A 40 -11.94 -31.94 -17.40
CA ILE A 40 -11.48 -30.93 -16.45
C ILE A 40 -12.22 -31.19 -15.16
N SER A 41 -11.62 -32.00 -14.29
CA SER A 41 -12.07 -32.15 -12.91
C SER A 41 -11.79 -30.85 -12.19
N TRP A 42 -12.75 -29.94 -12.19
CA TRP A 42 -12.75 -28.77 -11.33
C TRP A 42 -12.97 -29.23 -9.89
N LYS A 43 -11.99 -29.91 -9.32
CA LYS A 43 -11.88 -29.93 -7.86
C LYS A 43 -11.58 -28.51 -7.45
N ASN A 44 -12.65 -27.76 -7.16
CA ASN A 44 -12.60 -26.50 -6.43
C ASN A 44 -11.97 -26.77 -5.07
N THR A 45 -10.67 -26.95 -5.05
CA THR A 45 -9.92 -26.73 -3.86
C THR A 45 -9.84 -25.22 -3.71
N ARG A 46 -10.91 -24.63 -3.15
CA ARG A 46 -10.80 -23.38 -2.43
C ARG A 46 -9.76 -23.64 -1.34
N GLN A 47 -8.50 -23.48 -1.67
CA GLN A 47 -7.50 -23.17 -0.68
C GLN A 47 -7.93 -21.81 -0.13
N GLN A 48 -8.75 -21.83 0.93
CA GLN A 48 -8.78 -20.70 1.84
C GLN A 48 -7.32 -20.38 2.12
N PRO A 49 -6.88 -19.14 1.92
CA PRO A 49 -5.58 -18.72 2.44
C PRO A 49 -5.68 -18.95 3.94
N THR A 50 -5.10 -20.06 4.41
CA THR A 50 -4.83 -20.27 5.82
C THR A 50 -3.89 -19.12 6.16
N ALA A 51 -4.44 -18.12 6.85
CA ALA A 51 -3.65 -17.07 7.45
C ALA A 51 -2.57 -17.78 8.25
N SER A 52 -1.33 -17.70 7.81
CA SER A 52 -0.22 -18.24 8.57
C SER A 52 -0.29 -17.60 9.94
N PRO A 53 -0.20 -18.40 11.03
CA PRO A 53 -0.26 -17.83 12.37
C PRO A 53 0.83 -16.77 12.47
N ILE A 54 0.43 -15.56 12.90
CA ILE A 54 1.36 -14.46 13.14
C ILE A 54 2.36 -14.97 14.19
N PRO A 55 3.67 -14.95 13.90
CA PRO A 55 4.66 -15.44 14.86
C PRO A 55 4.58 -14.62 16.14
N GLU A 56 4.57 -15.30 17.28
CA GLU A 56 4.66 -14.66 18.58
C GLU A 56 6.12 -14.22 18.79
N VAL A 57 6.37 -12.94 18.53
CA VAL A 57 7.70 -12.32 18.68
C VAL A 57 7.61 -11.31 19.82
N ASP A 58 8.52 -11.44 20.78
CA ASP A 58 8.67 -10.45 21.84
C ASP A 58 9.21 -9.14 21.25
N LEU A 59 8.35 -8.14 21.19
CA LEU A 59 8.63 -6.84 20.58
C LEU A 59 9.36 -5.89 21.52
N VAL A 60 9.50 -6.26 22.79
CA VAL A 60 9.99 -5.36 23.83
C VAL A 60 11.14 -5.96 24.63
N GLU A 61 11.06 -7.24 25.04
CA GLU A 61 12.02 -7.82 25.98
C GLU A 61 13.45 -7.96 25.41
N ASN A 62 13.55 -8.15 24.08
CA ASN A 62 14.83 -8.33 23.40
C ASN A 62 15.33 -7.08 22.63
N CYS A 63 14.61 -5.96 22.73
CA CYS A 63 14.94 -4.73 22.05
C CYS A 63 15.63 -3.75 23.01
N GLN A 64 16.59 -2.98 22.49
CA GLN A 64 17.36 -2.01 23.28
C GLN A 64 16.74 -0.61 23.26
N ASP A 65 15.95 -0.33 22.23
CA ASP A 65 15.31 0.97 22.05
C ASP A 65 13.98 0.87 21.27
N LEU A 66 13.30 2.00 21.15
CA LEU A 66 12.03 2.14 20.42
C LEU A 66 12.19 1.78 18.94
N GLN A 67 13.28 2.17 18.30
CA GLN A 67 13.50 1.91 16.87
C GLN A 67 13.65 0.41 16.60
N GLU A 68 14.39 -0.29 17.45
CA GLU A 68 14.58 -1.73 17.36
C GLU A 68 13.26 -2.48 17.57
N SER A 69 12.43 -2.03 18.52
CA SER A 69 11.07 -2.57 18.72
C SER A 69 10.18 -2.39 17.49
N LEU A 70 10.26 -1.23 16.82
CA LEU A 70 9.51 -0.99 15.59
C LEU A 70 10.05 -1.82 14.41
N LEU A 71 11.37 -2.06 14.38
CA LEU A 71 11.96 -2.96 13.39
C LEU A 71 11.51 -4.41 13.61
N ALA A 72 11.47 -4.88 14.85
CA ALA A 72 10.92 -6.20 15.19
C ALA A 72 9.43 -6.31 14.81
N LEU A 73 8.64 -5.25 15.01
CA LEU A 73 7.26 -5.18 14.57
C LEU A 73 7.13 -5.34 13.04
N THR A 74 7.97 -4.65 12.26
CA THR A 74 7.97 -4.79 10.81
C THR A 74 8.31 -6.22 10.38
N GLY A 75 9.24 -6.87 11.05
CA GLY A 75 9.57 -8.29 10.81
C GLY A 75 8.41 -9.23 11.13
N LYS A 76 7.74 -9.02 12.28
CA LYS A 76 6.60 -9.84 12.75
C LYS A 76 5.45 -9.86 11.74
N TYR A 77 5.14 -8.72 11.12
CA TYR A 77 4.02 -8.58 10.19
C TYR A 77 4.44 -8.55 8.71
N SER A 78 5.72 -8.77 8.41
CA SER A 78 6.29 -8.73 7.06
C SER A 78 5.96 -7.41 6.34
N LEU A 79 6.16 -6.29 7.04
CA LEU A 79 5.96 -4.95 6.51
C LEU A 79 7.23 -4.45 5.83
N ASP A 80 7.08 -3.61 4.82
CA ASP A 80 8.23 -2.94 4.17
C ASP A 80 8.79 -1.83 5.06
N SER A 81 7.91 -1.08 5.72
CA SER A 81 8.29 -0.07 6.72
C SER A 81 7.12 0.31 7.63
N PHE A 82 7.46 0.83 8.81
CA PHE A 82 6.51 1.37 9.77
C PHE A 82 7.01 2.69 10.33
N THR A 83 6.14 3.69 10.32
CA THR A 83 6.46 5.04 10.82
C THR A 83 5.34 5.52 11.72
N ILE A 84 5.70 6.09 12.84
CA ILE A 84 4.79 6.81 13.75
C ILE A 84 5.07 8.30 13.58
N ALA A 85 4.03 9.06 13.33
CA ALA A 85 4.13 10.50 13.13
C ALA A 85 3.14 11.25 14.02
N THR A 86 3.47 12.49 14.34
CA THR A 86 2.57 13.42 15.04
C THR A 86 1.53 13.98 14.08
N SER A 87 0.45 14.55 14.62
CA SER A 87 -0.60 15.21 13.82
C SER A 87 -0.05 16.36 12.95
N ASP A 88 1.09 16.92 13.31
CA ASP A 88 1.77 17.98 12.56
C ASP A 88 2.62 17.46 11.39
N GLY A 89 2.71 16.13 11.24
CA GLY A 89 3.48 15.49 10.17
C GLY A 89 4.98 15.38 10.47
N LEU A 90 5.36 15.41 11.74
CA LEU A 90 6.73 15.13 12.16
C LEU A 90 6.89 13.65 12.51
N VAL A 91 8.00 13.06 12.12
CA VAL A 91 8.32 11.69 12.49
C VAL A 91 8.60 11.63 13.99
N PHE A 92 7.82 10.82 14.68
CA PHE A 92 8.00 10.53 16.09
C PHE A 92 8.97 9.34 16.29
N ALA A 93 8.74 8.27 15.54
CA ALA A 93 9.60 7.10 15.48
C ALA A 93 9.43 6.36 14.16
N SER A 94 10.42 5.59 13.73
CA SER A 94 10.38 4.82 12.48
C SER A 94 11.21 3.55 12.61
N SER A 95 10.86 2.53 11.86
CA SER A 95 11.64 1.30 11.71
C SER A 95 12.92 1.46 10.84
N GLY A 96 13.32 2.70 10.51
CA GLY A 96 14.53 2.98 9.76
C GLY A 96 14.33 3.18 8.25
N SER A 97 13.14 3.57 7.82
CA SER A 97 12.86 3.87 6.40
C SER A 97 13.36 5.27 6.01
N ASP A 98 14.05 5.37 4.87
CA ASP A 98 14.48 6.64 4.27
C ASP A 98 13.28 7.53 3.87
N THR A 99 12.11 6.92 3.66
CA THR A 99 10.87 7.62 3.28
C THR A 99 10.03 8.09 4.47
N ALA A 100 10.45 7.81 5.70
CA ALA A 100 9.65 8.10 6.90
C ALA A 100 9.21 9.56 7.01
N GLN A 101 10.09 10.51 6.69
CA GLN A 101 9.82 11.95 6.73
C GLN A 101 8.80 12.36 5.67
N ASP A 102 8.96 11.84 4.45
CA ASP A 102 8.04 12.12 3.34
C ASP A 102 6.66 11.54 3.61
N ASP A 103 6.61 10.33 4.20
CA ASP A 103 5.37 9.67 4.57
C ASP A 103 4.64 10.44 5.69
N ALA A 104 5.35 10.85 6.72
CA ALA A 104 4.79 11.67 7.78
C ALA A 104 4.21 12.97 7.23
N ALA A 105 4.96 13.69 6.40
CA ALA A 105 4.52 14.93 5.78
C ALA A 105 3.31 14.73 4.85
N LYS A 106 3.24 13.60 4.15
CA LYS A 106 2.19 13.30 3.18
C LYS A 106 0.89 12.85 3.84
N TYR A 107 0.97 11.94 4.82
CA TYR A 107 -0.20 11.24 5.35
C TYR A 107 -0.77 11.85 6.63
N CYS A 108 -0.03 12.69 7.35
CA CYS A 108 -0.54 13.37 8.54
C CYS A 108 -1.25 14.69 8.25
N ARG A 109 -1.13 15.25 7.05
CA ARG A 109 -1.93 16.41 6.66
C ARG A 109 -3.37 15.98 6.41
N LYS A 110 -4.27 16.42 7.26
CA LYS A 110 -5.70 16.03 7.40
C LYS A 110 -6.57 16.11 6.13
N TYR A 111 -6.08 16.53 4.98
CA TYR A 111 -6.93 16.86 3.84
C TYR A 111 -6.82 15.95 2.62
N ASP A 112 -5.93 14.99 2.60
CA ASP A 112 -5.76 14.15 1.40
C ASP A 112 -5.34 12.70 1.73
N ILE A 113 -6.10 12.06 2.64
CA ILE A 113 -5.95 10.62 2.89
C ILE A 113 -6.52 9.89 1.66
N ARG A 114 -5.80 9.92 0.57
CA ARG A 114 -6.02 8.95 -0.49
C ARG A 114 -5.30 7.68 -0.06
N GLU A 115 -6.08 6.64 0.15
CA GLU A 115 -5.55 5.30 0.30
C GLU A 115 -4.63 5.02 -0.90
N SER A 116 -3.33 5.11 -0.66
CA SER A 116 -2.34 4.73 -1.67
C SER A 116 -2.20 3.22 -1.60
N ALA A 117 -2.18 2.56 -2.75
CA ALA A 117 -1.95 1.12 -2.80
C ALA A 117 -0.69 0.76 -1.99
N GLY A 118 -0.82 -0.20 -1.07
CA GLY A 118 0.30 -0.63 -0.21
C GLY A 118 0.58 0.26 1.01
N VAL A 119 -0.30 1.22 1.34
CA VAL A 119 -0.18 2.04 2.55
C VAL A 119 -1.46 1.93 3.36
N ALA A 120 -1.33 1.55 4.63
CA ALA A 120 -2.42 1.58 5.59
C ALA A 120 -2.11 2.59 6.71
N LEU A 121 -3.15 3.27 7.19
CA LEU A 121 -3.03 4.31 8.19
C LEU A 121 -3.96 4.01 9.37
N PHE A 122 -3.51 4.29 10.57
CA PHE A 122 -4.35 4.27 11.76
C PHE A 122 -3.95 5.39 12.72
N SER A 123 -4.94 5.87 13.48
CA SER A 123 -4.72 6.92 14.48
C SER A 123 -4.74 6.31 15.87
N MET A 124 -3.85 6.77 16.74
CA MET A 124 -3.79 6.38 18.13
C MET A 124 -3.55 7.61 19.01
N SER A 125 -3.97 7.52 20.27
CA SER A 125 -3.62 8.52 21.27
C SER A 125 -2.66 7.91 22.28
N HIS A 126 -1.55 8.61 22.56
CA HIS A 126 -0.58 8.23 23.58
C HIS A 126 -0.22 9.46 24.43
N LYS A 127 -0.40 9.36 25.74
CA LYS A 127 -0.13 10.46 26.72
C LYS A 127 -0.70 11.82 26.29
N GLY A 128 -1.91 11.82 25.73
CA GLY A 128 -2.60 13.05 25.31
C GLY A 128 -2.15 13.62 23.95
N SER A 129 -1.19 12.98 23.29
CA SER A 129 -0.78 13.32 21.93
C SER A 129 -1.47 12.42 20.91
N GLU A 130 -1.99 13.00 19.83
CA GLU A 130 -2.50 12.24 18.70
C GLU A 130 -1.34 11.83 17.79
N LEU A 131 -1.22 10.54 17.55
CA LEU A 131 -0.21 9.94 16.69
C LEU A 131 -0.88 9.19 15.53
N THR A 132 -0.21 9.17 14.40
CA THR A 132 -0.62 8.42 13.22
C THR A 132 0.40 7.33 12.92
N GLY A 133 -0.04 6.07 12.89
CA GLY A 133 0.75 4.96 12.40
C GLY A 133 0.62 4.85 10.89
N ILE A 134 1.73 4.79 10.18
CA ILE A 134 1.83 4.68 8.73
C ILE A 134 2.51 3.34 8.43
N ILE A 135 1.79 2.44 7.80
CA ILE A 135 2.25 1.11 7.45
C ILE A 135 2.49 1.06 5.94
N ARG A 136 3.66 0.63 5.51
CA ARG A 136 3.91 0.25 4.12
C ARG A 136 4.06 -1.25 4.01
N SER A 137 3.36 -1.85 3.04
CA SER A 137 3.46 -3.27 2.76
C SER A 137 3.15 -3.55 1.30
N THR A 138 3.91 -4.46 0.70
CA THR A 138 3.60 -5.05 -0.60
C THR A 138 2.46 -6.07 -0.51
N GLY A 139 2.17 -6.56 0.71
CA GLY A 139 1.07 -7.48 1.00
C GLY A 139 -0.25 -6.77 1.29
N ILE A 140 -1.32 -7.57 1.36
CA ILE A 140 -2.65 -7.08 1.74
C ILE A 140 -2.71 -6.99 3.28
N ILE A 141 -2.89 -5.79 3.80
CA ILE A 141 -3.13 -5.56 5.23
C ILE A 141 -4.65 -5.65 5.46
N THR A 142 -5.07 -6.70 6.13
CA THR A 142 -6.48 -6.83 6.55
C THR A 142 -6.74 -5.97 7.78
N GLY A 143 -8.02 -5.61 8.00
CA GLY A 143 -8.39 -4.83 9.19
C GLY A 143 -8.07 -5.54 10.52
N GLU A 144 -7.98 -6.87 10.53
CA GLU A 144 -7.56 -7.64 11.72
C GLU A 144 -6.07 -7.48 11.97
N ILE A 145 -5.23 -7.62 10.93
CA ILE A 145 -3.79 -7.39 11.03
C ILE A 145 -3.50 -5.97 11.49
N GLN A 146 -4.21 -4.98 10.93
CA GLN A 146 -4.06 -3.58 11.33
C GLN A 146 -4.36 -3.36 12.82
N LYS A 147 -5.41 -3.99 13.37
CA LYS A 147 -5.74 -3.92 14.81
C LYS A 147 -4.65 -4.54 15.68
N HIS A 148 -4.06 -5.66 15.25
CA HIS A 148 -2.95 -6.26 15.97
C HIS A 148 -1.72 -5.35 15.97
N ILE A 149 -1.38 -4.76 14.82
CA ILE A 149 -0.28 -3.80 14.71
C ILE A 149 -0.54 -2.58 15.61
N GLU A 150 -1.77 -2.07 15.66
CA GLU A 150 -2.15 -0.96 16.54
C GLU A 150 -1.97 -1.32 18.02
N SER A 151 -2.41 -2.54 18.42
CA SER A 151 -2.25 -3.02 19.80
C SER A 151 -0.78 -3.15 20.18
N ASP A 152 0.00 -3.84 19.35
CA ASP A 152 1.43 -4.04 19.60
C ASP A 152 2.19 -2.69 19.64
N THR A 153 1.80 -1.74 18.78
CA THR A 153 2.39 -0.41 18.79
C THR A 153 2.11 0.34 20.10
N LYS A 154 0.90 0.22 20.63
CA LYS A 154 0.56 0.81 21.94
C LYS A 154 1.41 0.21 23.06
N ASP A 155 1.61 -1.09 23.04
CA ASP A 155 2.44 -1.79 24.04
C ASP A 155 3.91 -1.35 23.97
N ILE A 156 4.45 -1.23 22.74
CA ILE A 156 5.79 -0.68 22.52
C ILE A 156 5.89 0.75 23.05
N LEU A 157 4.96 1.63 22.72
CA LEU A 157 4.97 3.01 23.18
C LEU A 157 4.86 3.11 24.71
N ASN A 158 4.01 2.32 25.33
CA ASN A 158 3.85 2.29 26.79
C ASN A 158 5.12 1.84 27.52
N ARG A 159 5.97 1.06 26.84
CA ARG A 159 7.24 0.58 27.42
C ARG A 159 8.34 1.63 27.33
N TRP A 160 8.44 2.32 26.20
CA TRP A 160 9.59 3.18 25.89
C TRP A 160 9.38 4.65 26.21
N ILE A 161 8.16 5.09 26.37
CA ILE A 161 7.77 6.49 26.56
C ILE A 161 6.82 6.63 27.75
#